data_6a8776ad25159b8e942b72c86c64e3d1
#
_entry.id   6a8776ad25159b8e942b72c86c64e3d1
#
_cell.length_a   1.000
_cell.length_b   1.000
_cell.length_c   1.000
_cell.angle_alpha   90.00
_cell.angle_beta   90.00
_cell.angle_gamma   90.00
#
_symmetry.space_group_name_H-M   'P 1'
#
loop_
_entity.id
_entity.type
_entity.pdbx_description
1 polymer ?
#
loop_
_entity_poly.entity_id
_entity_poly.type
_entity_poly.pdbx_seq_one_letter_code
_entity_poly.pdbx_strand_id
1 'polypeptide(L)'
;MSLYDVTVNIQLQKVVKRLDFGIPLIMTAGVTASPAQEGQEQQTPVTHAYAEYTSIQQVKEVFGDSDIISVIAASIFKQENAPKRIACCTTTATNLNALKAVKDQNWRQLILTSLDWDGESKDLTDVFDWCEENKRVLFTSTKSTTKFTDFSAKKGTYHHIVVLYYNDTTEQVVFPEAAVVGATAGKKVGSITYKNQILAGVLPMVLEESELKTYHDAGCITIVSKAGDIVTSEGKALSGQYLDITDSMDWLEQQLRYKVQKVLNNNDKVEYTDRGINLLEGAAISVLKEAYDNGMIAEDPDGLPMYWAKFAKREETEAADRV
;
A
#
# COMPACT_ATOMS: atom_id res chain seq x y z
N MET A 1 16.16 45.16 12.92
CA MET A 1 15.15 45.82 12.06
C MET A 1 15.14 45.09 10.73
N SER A 2 14.00 44.59 10.31
CA SER A 2 13.87 44.02 8.97
C SER A 2 13.83 45.16 7.96
N LEU A 3 14.57 45.00 6.85
CA LEU A 3 14.59 45.98 5.75
C LEU A 3 13.35 45.89 4.83
N TYR A 4 12.43 44.99 5.14
CA TYR A 4 11.22 44.74 4.33
C TYR A 4 9.98 44.79 5.22
N ASP A 5 9.03 45.59 4.86
CA ASP A 5 7.74 45.74 5.53
C ASP A 5 6.73 44.67 5.13
N VAL A 6 7.07 43.85 4.14
CA VAL A 6 6.23 42.76 3.63
C VAL A 6 7.03 41.46 3.55
N THR A 7 6.57 40.43 4.25
CA THR A 7 7.10 39.06 4.12
C THR A 7 6.13 38.23 3.31
N VAL A 8 6.55 37.77 2.12
CA VAL A 8 5.76 36.86 1.29
C VAL A 8 6.21 35.43 1.59
N ASN A 9 5.31 34.63 2.15
CA ASN A 9 5.55 33.23 2.41
C ASN A 9 4.79 32.39 1.35
N ILE A 10 5.51 31.84 0.36
CA ILE A 10 4.93 31.01 -0.69
C ILE A 10 5.03 29.56 -0.23
N GLN A 11 3.92 28.99 0.23
CA GLN A 11 3.81 27.53 0.46
C GLN A 11 3.28 26.86 -0.80
N LEU A 12 4.11 26.07 -1.44
CA LEU A 12 3.66 25.16 -2.51
C LEU A 12 2.79 24.07 -1.89
N GLN A 13 1.47 24.15 -2.10
CA GLN A 13 0.58 23.09 -1.70
C GLN A 13 0.87 21.84 -2.54
N LYS A 14 1.01 20.69 -1.87
CA LYS A 14 1.12 19.39 -2.56
C LYS A 14 -0.14 19.18 -3.40
N VAL A 15 0.06 18.81 -4.67
CA VAL A 15 -1.04 18.46 -5.57
C VAL A 15 -1.80 17.27 -4.98
N VAL A 16 -3.09 17.43 -4.76
CA VAL A 16 -3.97 16.34 -4.34
C VAL A 16 -4.19 15.43 -5.53
N LYS A 17 -3.42 14.35 -5.63
CA LYS A 17 -3.61 13.32 -6.64
C LYS A 17 -4.56 12.24 -6.09
N ARG A 18 -5.46 11.75 -6.95
CA ARG A 18 -6.24 10.57 -6.62
C ARG A 18 -5.33 9.35 -6.76
N LEU A 19 -5.03 8.68 -5.65
CA LEU A 19 -4.34 7.39 -5.69
C LEU A 19 -5.31 6.30 -6.15
N ASP A 20 -4.83 5.43 -7.00
CA ASP A 20 -5.51 4.18 -7.35
C ASP A 20 -5.04 3.10 -6.38
N PHE A 21 -5.93 2.65 -5.50
CA PHE A 21 -5.63 1.62 -4.52
C PHE A 21 -5.40 0.24 -5.14
N GLY A 22 -5.72 0.08 -6.43
CA GLY A 22 -5.61 -1.17 -7.17
C GLY A 22 -4.33 -1.31 -8.00
N ILE A 23 -3.29 -0.47 -7.82
CA ILE A 23 -2.03 -0.58 -8.56
C ILE A 23 -0.92 -1.01 -7.60
N PRO A 24 -0.45 -2.27 -7.64
CA PRO A 24 0.75 -2.70 -6.95
C PRO A 24 2.02 -2.30 -7.70
N LEU A 25 3.08 -2.00 -6.96
CA LEU A 25 4.42 -1.75 -7.45
C LEU A 25 5.34 -2.91 -7.08
N ILE A 26 6.02 -3.46 -8.08
CA ILE A 26 7.15 -4.38 -7.91
C ILE A 26 8.43 -3.58 -8.16
N MET A 27 9.33 -3.55 -7.20
CA MET A 27 10.54 -2.76 -7.29
C MET A 27 11.77 -3.55 -6.85
N THR A 28 12.86 -3.43 -7.63
CA THR A 28 14.20 -3.85 -7.24
C THR A 28 15.10 -2.63 -7.14
N ALA A 29 15.63 -2.37 -5.95
CA ALA A 29 16.62 -1.32 -5.70
C ALA A 29 18.03 -1.90 -5.59
N GLY A 30 19.05 -1.05 -5.64
CA GLY A 30 20.44 -1.48 -5.48
C GLY A 30 20.96 -2.40 -6.59
N VAL A 31 20.37 -2.35 -7.80
CA VAL A 31 20.82 -3.17 -8.92
C VAL A 31 22.29 -2.88 -9.22
N THR A 32 23.12 -3.91 -9.20
CA THR A 32 24.55 -3.83 -9.51
C THR A 32 24.84 -4.47 -10.87
N ALA A 33 25.97 -4.10 -11.46
CA ALA A 33 26.45 -4.75 -12.67
C ALA A 33 26.69 -6.24 -12.41
N SER A 34 26.37 -7.09 -13.37
CA SER A 34 26.80 -8.49 -13.33
C SER A 34 28.32 -8.57 -13.20
N PRO A 35 28.86 -9.51 -12.40
CA PRO A 35 30.31 -9.69 -12.31
C PRO A 35 30.89 -9.95 -13.71
N ALA A 36 31.94 -9.21 -14.05
CA ALA A 36 32.63 -9.40 -15.32
C ALA A 36 33.18 -10.83 -15.39
N GLN A 37 32.90 -11.55 -16.46
CA GLN A 37 33.64 -12.78 -16.76
C GLN A 37 35.04 -12.39 -17.22
N GLU A 38 36.05 -13.27 -16.97
CA GLU A 38 37.44 -13.00 -17.35
C GLU A 38 37.53 -12.54 -18.80
N GLY A 39 37.99 -11.30 -19.04
CA GLY A 39 38.16 -10.71 -20.35
C GLY A 39 36.98 -9.89 -20.90
N GLN A 40 35.91 -9.70 -20.15
CA GLN A 40 34.80 -8.81 -20.52
C GLN A 40 34.79 -7.52 -19.69
N GLU A 41 34.46 -6.40 -20.34
CA GLU A 41 34.20 -5.14 -19.61
C GLU A 41 32.99 -5.28 -18.70
N GLN A 42 33.06 -4.67 -17.52
CA GLN A 42 31.96 -4.64 -16.56
C GLN A 42 30.73 -3.97 -17.19
N GLN A 43 29.67 -4.72 -17.39
CA GLN A 43 28.42 -4.19 -17.95
C GLN A 43 27.77 -3.19 -17.01
N THR A 44 27.29 -2.06 -17.55
CA THR A 44 26.51 -1.10 -16.79
C THR A 44 25.22 -1.78 -16.30
N PRO A 45 24.80 -1.56 -15.04
CA PRO A 45 23.54 -2.12 -14.56
C PRO A 45 22.37 -1.62 -15.42
N VAL A 46 21.52 -2.55 -15.85
CA VAL A 46 20.28 -2.19 -16.57
C VAL A 46 19.24 -1.76 -15.57
N THR A 47 18.75 -0.54 -15.73
CA THR A 47 17.67 0.00 -14.88
C THR A 47 16.46 0.35 -15.72
N HIS A 48 15.27 0.20 -15.13
CA HIS A 48 14.01 0.50 -15.77
C HIS A 48 13.24 1.52 -14.94
N ALA A 49 12.87 2.64 -15.56
CA ALA A 49 12.04 3.66 -14.92
C ALA A 49 10.66 3.08 -14.55
N TYR A 50 9.97 3.74 -13.61
CA TYR A 50 8.60 3.39 -13.27
C TYR A 50 7.72 3.36 -14.52
N ALA A 51 7.09 2.23 -14.77
CA ALA A 51 6.12 2.04 -15.85
C ALA A 51 5.00 1.09 -15.42
N GLU A 52 3.82 1.29 -15.99
CA GLU A 52 2.64 0.46 -15.72
C GLU A 52 2.43 -0.55 -16.85
N TYR A 53 2.06 -1.77 -16.46
CA TYR A 53 1.87 -2.92 -17.36
C TYR A 53 0.50 -3.55 -17.12
N THR A 54 -0.19 -3.93 -18.19
CA THR A 54 -1.53 -4.52 -18.15
C THR A 54 -1.54 -6.04 -18.37
N SER A 55 -0.40 -6.62 -18.67
CA SER A 55 -0.25 -8.06 -18.87
C SER A 55 1.15 -8.54 -18.51
N ILE A 56 1.25 -9.81 -18.16
CA ILE A 56 2.56 -10.45 -17.91
C ILE A 56 3.46 -10.46 -19.17
N GLN A 57 2.87 -10.52 -20.35
CA GLN A 57 3.65 -10.50 -21.58
C GLN A 57 4.45 -9.20 -21.73
N GLN A 58 3.82 -8.06 -21.47
CA GLN A 58 4.51 -6.75 -21.51
C GLN A 58 5.65 -6.67 -20.48
N VAL A 59 5.48 -7.26 -19.28
CA VAL A 59 6.55 -7.29 -18.28
C VAL A 59 7.73 -8.13 -18.78
N LYS A 60 7.46 -9.32 -19.32
CA LYS A 60 8.48 -10.24 -19.83
C LYS A 60 9.27 -9.66 -21.03
N GLU A 61 8.62 -8.87 -21.86
CA GLU A 61 9.28 -8.18 -22.99
C GLU A 61 10.32 -7.16 -22.52
N VAL A 62 10.09 -6.55 -21.32
CA VAL A 62 10.98 -5.52 -20.77
C VAL A 62 12.07 -6.12 -19.87
N PHE A 63 11.68 -7.05 -18.98
CA PHE A 63 12.56 -7.58 -17.93
C PHE A 63 13.13 -8.95 -18.27
N GLY A 64 12.52 -9.69 -19.21
CA GLY A 64 12.88 -11.06 -19.54
C GLY A 64 12.06 -12.09 -18.75
N ASP A 65 12.05 -13.34 -19.27
CA ASP A 65 11.22 -14.42 -18.71
C ASP A 65 11.63 -14.85 -17.30
N SER A 66 12.93 -14.85 -17.02
CA SER A 66 13.52 -15.39 -15.78
C SER A 66 13.82 -14.31 -14.73
N ASP A 67 13.53 -13.04 -15.04
CA ASP A 67 13.74 -11.95 -14.08
C ASP A 67 12.77 -12.06 -12.90
N ILE A 68 13.25 -11.69 -11.71
CA ILE A 68 12.46 -11.74 -10.47
C ILE A 68 11.16 -10.94 -10.57
N ILE A 69 11.20 -9.78 -11.25
CA ILE A 69 10.01 -8.95 -11.48
C ILE A 69 9.00 -9.69 -12.34
N SER A 70 9.44 -10.40 -13.38
CA SER A 70 8.57 -11.18 -14.25
C SER A 70 7.94 -12.37 -13.51
N VAL A 71 8.68 -13.03 -12.63
CA VAL A 71 8.17 -14.14 -11.80
C VAL A 71 7.10 -13.63 -10.83
N ILE A 72 7.37 -12.53 -10.15
CA ILE A 72 6.42 -11.89 -9.22
C ILE A 72 5.16 -11.41 -9.98
N ALA A 73 5.34 -10.73 -11.10
CA ALA A 73 4.24 -10.28 -11.94
C ALA A 73 3.37 -11.44 -12.44
N ALA A 74 3.98 -12.57 -12.80
CA ALA A 74 3.26 -13.79 -13.18
C ALA A 74 2.40 -14.34 -12.03
N SER A 75 2.92 -14.32 -10.79
CA SER A 75 2.17 -14.73 -9.61
C SER A 75 0.98 -13.79 -9.35
N ILE A 76 1.15 -12.48 -9.51
CA ILE A 76 0.07 -11.49 -9.37
C ILE A 76 -1.02 -11.73 -10.42
N PHE A 77 -0.67 -11.78 -11.70
CA PHE A 77 -1.64 -11.94 -12.79
C PHE A 77 -2.29 -13.33 -12.84
N LYS A 78 -1.74 -14.33 -12.14
CA LYS A 78 -2.33 -15.66 -12.03
C LYS A 78 -3.57 -15.70 -11.13
N GLN A 79 -3.78 -14.71 -10.27
CA GLN A 79 -4.89 -14.71 -9.33
C GLN A 79 -6.22 -14.40 -10.02
N GLU A 80 -7.30 -14.95 -9.51
CA GLU A 80 -8.65 -14.77 -10.08
C GLU A 80 -9.08 -13.29 -10.15
N ASN A 81 -8.76 -12.52 -9.09
CA ASN A 81 -9.11 -11.11 -8.99
C ASN A 81 -7.89 -10.20 -9.21
N ALA A 82 -6.98 -10.61 -10.11
CA ALA A 82 -5.78 -9.84 -10.40
C ALA A 82 -6.08 -8.36 -10.73
N PRO A 83 -5.21 -7.44 -10.33
CA PRO A 83 -5.35 -6.03 -10.68
C PRO A 83 -5.26 -5.85 -12.19
N LYS A 84 -5.98 -4.86 -12.73
CA LYS A 84 -5.99 -4.55 -14.18
C LYS A 84 -4.63 -4.11 -14.70
N ARG A 85 -3.76 -3.63 -13.83
CA ARG A 85 -2.40 -3.19 -14.12
C ARG A 85 -1.54 -3.27 -12.87
N ILE A 86 -0.27 -3.43 -13.10
CA ILE A 86 0.79 -3.37 -12.10
C ILE A 86 1.83 -2.36 -12.52
N ALA A 87 2.61 -1.85 -11.59
CA ALA A 87 3.78 -1.02 -11.89
C ALA A 87 5.06 -1.78 -11.59
N CYS A 88 6.10 -1.57 -12.41
CA CYS A 88 7.41 -2.15 -12.17
C CYS A 88 8.50 -1.11 -12.37
N CYS A 89 9.60 -1.22 -11.60
CA CYS A 89 10.83 -0.44 -11.82
C CYS A 89 12.05 -1.11 -11.21
N THR A 90 13.23 -0.79 -11.77
CA THR A 90 14.54 -1.18 -11.20
C THR A 90 15.46 0.02 -11.13
N THR A 91 16.31 0.11 -10.11
CA THR A 91 17.23 1.24 -9.92
C THR A 91 18.49 0.83 -9.17
N THR A 92 19.58 1.56 -9.40
CA THR A 92 20.84 1.43 -8.66
C THR A 92 20.80 2.13 -7.29
N ALA A 93 19.78 2.92 -7.00
CA ALA A 93 19.62 3.60 -5.72
C ALA A 93 19.35 2.62 -4.58
N THR A 94 19.65 3.02 -3.34
CA THR A 94 19.28 2.27 -2.14
C THR A 94 17.75 2.20 -2.00
N ASN A 95 17.23 1.22 -1.24
CA ASN A 95 15.80 1.01 -1.01
C ASN A 95 15.07 2.31 -0.68
N LEU A 96 15.53 3.06 0.31
CA LEU A 96 14.89 4.31 0.74
C LEU A 96 14.91 5.40 -0.35
N ASN A 97 16.02 5.55 -1.09
CA ASN A 97 16.12 6.55 -2.15
C ASN A 97 15.27 6.17 -3.37
N ALA A 98 15.18 4.88 -3.68
CA ALA A 98 14.30 4.35 -4.70
C ALA A 98 12.82 4.65 -4.39
N LEU A 99 12.39 4.41 -3.15
CA LEU A 99 11.03 4.72 -2.69
C LEU A 99 10.72 6.22 -2.78
N LYS A 100 11.67 7.07 -2.38
CA LYS A 100 11.54 8.55 -2.51
C LYS A 100 11.37 8.99 -3.95
N ALA A 101 12.06 8.36 -4.89
CA ALA A 101 11.98 8.70 -6.32
C ALA A 101 10.61 8.38 -6.94
N VAL A 102 9.93 7.32 -6.47
CA VAL A 102 8.60 6.92 -6.97
C VAL A 102 7.44 7.37 -6.08
N LYS A 103 7.71 8.21 -5.07
CA LYS A 103 6.70 8.68 -4.10
C LYS A 103 5.45 9.25 -4.74
N ASP A 104 5.63 10.08 -5.77
CA ASP A 104 4.55 10.81 -6.46
C ASP A 104 3.87 9.99 -7.56
N GLN A 105 4.30 8.75 -7.78
CA GLN A 105 3.68 7.84 -8.74
C GLN A 105 2.40 7.21 -8.16
N ASN A 106 1.57 6.69 -9.06
CA ASN A 106 0.25 6.17 -8.70
C ASN A 106 0.29 4.67 -8.39
N TRP A 107 0.59 4.31 -7.15
CA TRP A 107 0.63 2.94 -6.66
C TRP A 107 0.28 2.90 -5.15
N ARG A 108 -0.15 1.75 -4.64
CA ARG A 108 -0.51 1.58 -3.23
C ARG A 108 0.27 0.46 -2.55
N GLN A 109 0.19 -0.77 -3.07
CA GLN A 109 0.89 -1.91 -2.53
C GLN A 109 2.32 -1.95 -3.08
N LEU A 110 3.27 -2.40 -2.27
CA LEU A 110 4.68 -2.54 -2.61
C LEU A 110 5.15 -3.96 -2.39
N ILE A 111 5.85 -4.51 -3.37
CA ILE A 111 6.72 -5.67 -3.23
C ILE A 111 8.13 -5.21 -3.56
N LEU A 112 8.99 -5.18 -2.55
CA LEU A 112 10.37 -4.72 -2.66
C LEU A 112 11.31 -5.92 -2.65
N THR A 113 11.79 -6.33 -3.82
CA THR A 113 12.57 -7.57 -3.99
C THR A 113 13.97 -7.49 -3.39
N SER A 114 14.48 -6.27 -3.23
CA SER A 114 15.81 -5.99 -2.66
C SER A 114 15.82 -5.85 -1.13
N LEU A 115 14.68 -6.10 -0.46
CA LEU A 115 14.59 -6.02 0.99
C LEU A 115 15.22 -7.27 1.61
N ASP A 116 16.31 -7.10 2.32
CA ASP A 116 17.06 -8.18 2.98
C ASP A 116 16.67 -8.28 4.45
N TRP A 117 15.95 -9.37 4.80
CA TRP A 117 15.54 -9.68 6.17
C TRP A 117 16.70 -10.13 7.05
N ASP A 118 17.75 -10.69 6.48
CA ASP A 118 18.94 -11.16 7.21
C ASP A 118 20.03 -10.08 7.30
N GLY A 119 19.84 -8.96 6.56
CA GLY A 119 20.70 -7.79 6.56
C GLY A 119 20.60 -6.92 7.81
N GLU A 120 21.09 -5.69 7.71
CA GLU A 120 21.04 -4.73 8.82
C GLU A 120 19.60 -4.30 9.11
N SER A 121 19.20 -4.35 10.38
CA SER A 121 17.86 -3.94 10.86
C SER A 121 17.53 -2.49 10.52
N LYS A 122 18.53 -1.65 10.28
CA LYS A 122 18.34 -0.24 9.92
C LYS A 122 17.65 -0.08 8.56
N ASP A 123 18.03 -0.82 7.53
CA ASP A 123 17.40 -0.71 6.19
C ASP A 123 15.92 -1.12 6.26
N LEU A 124 15.62 -2.21 6.98
CA LEU A 124 14.23 -2.63 7.23
C LEU A 124 13.42 -1.52 7.94
N THR A 125 13.97 -0.94 9.01
CA THR A 125 13.31 0.12 9.78
C THR A 125 13.07 1.37 8.92
N ASP A 126 14.07 1.80 8.16
CA ASP A 126 13.98 2.98 7.29
C ASP A 126 12.88 2.79 6.22
N VAL A 127 12.78 1.60 5.64
CA VAL A 127 11.72 1.25 4.65
C VAL A 127 10.34 1.20 5.32
N PHE A 128 10.23 0.58 6.49
CA PHE A 128 8.96 0.48 7.22
C PHE A 128 8.45 1.85 7.66
N ASP A 129 9.32 2.66 8.26
CA ASP A 129 8.99 4.04 8.67
C ASP A 129 8.54 4.86 7.45
N TRP A 130 9.24 4.73 6.31
CA TRP A 130 8.85 5.45 5.10
C TRP A 130 7.48 5.00 4.55
N CYS A 131 7.20 3.69 4.55
CA CYS A 131 5.91 3.16 4.10
C CYS A 131 4.77 3.67 4.99
N GLU A 132 4.97 3.68 6.31
CA GLU A 132 4.01 4.20 7.28
C GLU A 132 3.73 5.69 7.06
N GLU A 133 4.78 6.53 6.97
CA GLU A 133 4.66 7.97 6.74
C GLU A 133 3.96 8.33 5.42
N ASN A 134 4.17 7.51 4.38
CA ASN A 134 3.64 7.79 3.04
C ASN A 134 2.39 6.97 2.71
N LYS A 135 1.85 6.23 3.69
CA LYS A 135 0.65 5.40 3.55
C LYS A 135 0.75 4.44 2.36
N ARG A 136 1.88 3.71 2.27
CA ARG A 136 2.13 2.69 1.26
C ARG A 136 2.19 1.34 1.93
N VAL A 137 1.44 0.36 1.45
CA VAL A 137 1.39 -0.96 2.07
C VAL A 137 2.50 -1.83 1.51
N LEU A 138 3.47 -2.16 2.35
CA LEU A 138 4.52 -3.11 2.02
C LEU A 138 4.04 -4.53 2.31
N PHE A 139 4.12 -5.39 1.30
CA PHE A 139 3.99 -6.83 1.45
C PHE A 139 5.37 -7.47 1.29
N THR A 140 5.77 -8.23 2.28
CA THR A 140 7.08 -8.89 2.31
C THR A 140 6.95 -10.25 2.97
N SER A 141 7.87 -11.16 2.65
CA SER A 141 7.92 -12.49 3.24
C SER A 141 9.25 -12.74 3.95
N THR A 142 9.23 -13.61 4.93
CA THR A 142 10.43 -14.04 5.66
C THR A 142 10.34 -15.51 6.04
N LYS A 143 11.49 -16.16 6.10
CA LYS A 143 11.67 -17.52 6.64
C LYS A 143 12.11 -17.51 8.11
N SER A 144 12.43 -16.34 8.66
CA SER A 144 12.96 -16.16 10.01
C SER A 144 12.00 -15.40 10.90
N THR A 145 11.79 -15.86 12.12
CA THR A 145 11.02 -15.17 13.15
C THR A 145 11.90 -14.36 14.10
N THR A 146 13.20 -14.49 14.02
CA THR A 146 14.14 -13.88 15.00
C THR A 146 14.23 -12.37 14.89
N LYS A 147 14.07 -11.82 13.68
CA LYS A 147 14.14 -10.36 13.43
C LYS A 147 12.94 -9.59 13.99
N PHE A 148 11.84 -10.25 14.37
CA PHE A 148 10.66 -9.56 14.89
C PHE A 148 10.90 -8.91 16.25
N THR A 149 11.89 -9.38 17.01
CA THR A 149 12.30 -8.76 18.28
C THR A 149 12.90 -7.38 18.06
N ASP A 150 13.56 -7.14 16.92
CA ASP A 150 14.19 -5.86 16.56
C ASP A 150 13.15 -4.75 16.36
N PHE A 151 11.93 -5.11 15.96
CA PHE A 151 10.82 -4.19 15.74
C PHE A 151 9.86 -4.09 16.93
N SER A 152 10.10 -4.80 18.03
CA SER A 152 9.15 -4.93 19.15
C SER A 152 8.68 -3.59 19.70
N ALA A 153 9.56 -2.57 19.77
CA ALA A 153 9.24 -1.24 20.28
C ALA A 153 8.30 -0.43 19.35
N LYS A 154 8.35 -0.67 18.05
CA LYS A 154 7.57 0.05 17.02
C LYS A 154 6.48 -0.81 16.40
N LYS A 155 6.42 -2.10 16.71
CA LYS A 155 5.49 -3.05 16.09
C LYS A 155 4.05 -2.53 16.07
N GLY A 156 3.54 -2.00 17.16
CA GLY A 156 2.19 -1.45 17.29
C GLY A 156 1.90 -0.23 16.42
N THR A 157 2.89 0.37 15.77
CA THR A 157 2.74 1.56 14.91
C THR A 157 2.77 1.24 13.41
N TYR A 158 3.15 0.01 13.03
CA TYR A 158 3.29 -0.39 11.63
C TYR A 158 1.97 -0.94 11.06
N HIS A 159 1.07 -0.03 10.68
CA HIS A 159 -0.25 -0.35 10.12
C HIS A 159 -0.21 -0.66 8.62
N HIS A 160 0.87 -0.28 7.92
CA HIS A 160 1.04 -0.44 6.48
C HIS A 160 2.08 -1.52 6.12
N ILE A 161 2.51 -2.33 7.08
CA ILE A 161 3.49 -3.40 6.85
C ILE A 161 2.81 -4.75 7.05
N VAL A 162 2.81 -5.57 6.01
CA VAL A 162 2.28 -6.94 6.03
C VAL A 162 3.45 -7.90 5.85
N VAL A 163 3.66 -8.74 6.84
CA VAL A 163 4.74 -9.72 6.83
C VAL A 163 4.17 -11.12 6.75
N LEU A 164 4.58 -11.86 5.73
CA LEU A 164 4.23 -13.27 5.59
C LEU A 164 5.38 -14.12 6.12
N TYR A 165 5.09 -14.99 7.09
CA TYR A 165 5.99 -16.08 7.39
C TYR A 165 5.73 -17.21 6.40
N TYR A 166 6.75 -17.54 5.61
CA TYR A 166 6.64 -18.59 4.60
C TYR A 166 7.99 -19.32 4.45
N ASN A 167 8.04 -20.52 4.95
CA ASN A 167 9.21 -21.38 4.89
C ASN A 167 8.85 -22.68 4.15
N ASP A 168 8.65 -22.55 2.85
CA ASP A 168 8.48 -23.72 1.98
C ASP A 168 9.82 -24.39 1.73
N THR A 169 9.85 -25.70 1.88
CA THR A 169 11.02 -26.56 1.67
C THR A 169 11.16 -27.03 0.23
N THR A 170 10.24 -26.65 -0.66
CA THR A 170 10.33 -26.94 -2.08
C THR A 170 11.41 -26.06 -2.74
N GLU A 171 12.11 -26.59 -3.73
CA GLU A 171 13.13 -25.84 -4.49
C GLU A 171 12.53 -24.77 -5.41
N GLN A 172 11.21 -24.57 -5.39
CA GLN A 172 10.54 -23.57 -6.21
C GLN A 172 10.68 -22.17 -5.59
N VAL A 173 11.04 -21.20 -6.42
CA VAL A 173 11.03 -19.79 -6.03
C VAL A 173 9.59 -19.31 -5.97
N VAL A 174 9.04 -19.17 -4.77
CA VAL A 174 7.67 -18.74 -4.53
C VAL A 174 7.68 -17.39 -3.81
N PHE A 175 6.87 -16.47 -4.32
CA PHE A 175 6.63 -15.18 -3.71
C PHE A 175 5.19 -15.13 -3.14
N PRO A 176 4.98 -15.55 -1.89
CA PRO A 176 3.64 -15.60 -1.29
C PRO A 176 3.00 -14.21 -1.21
N GLU A 177 3.78 -13.17 -0.97
CA GLU A 177 3.34 -11.77 -0.99
C GLU A 177 2.74 -11.37 -2.34
N ALA A 178 3.31 -11.87 -3.44
CA ALA A 178 2.79 -11.60 -4.78
C ALA A 178 1.40 -12.22 -5.01
N ALA A 179 1.19 -13.43 -4.49
CA ALA A 179 -0.12 -14.09 -4.57
C ALA A 179 -1.17 -13.32 -3.75
N VAL A 180 -0.82 -12.87 -2.53
CA VAL A 180 -1.74 -12.09 -1.69
C VAL A 180 -2.07 -10.75 -2.34
N VAL A 181 -1.08 -10.01 -2.83
CA VAL A 181 -1.28 -8.75 -3.55
C VAL A 181 -2.15 -8.97 -4.79
N GLY A 182 -1.87 -10.01 -5.58
CA GLY A 182 -2.65 -10.33 -6.77
C GLY A 182 -4.12 -10.68 -6.46
N ALA A 183 -4.39 -11.39 -5.38
CA ALA A 183 -5.74 -11.77 -4.97
C ALA A 183 -6.56 -10.58 -4.40
N THR A 184 -5.91 -9.53 -3.93
CA THR A 184 -6.56 -8.44 -3.19
C THR A 184 -6.56 -7.09 -3.91
N ALA A 185 -5.48 -6.74 -4.62
CA ALA A 185 -5.31 -5.41 -5.23
C ALA A 185 -6.36 -5.04 -6.28
N GLY A 186 -6.95 -6.02 -6.97
CA GLY A 186 -8.00 -5.78 -7.97
C GLY A 186 -9.38 -5.49 -7.37
N LYS A 187 -9.56 -5.69 -6.08
CA LYS A 187 -10.85 -5.55 -5.39
C LYS A 187 -11.05 -4.14 -4.85
N LYS A 188 -12.31 -3.76 -4.64
CA LYS A 188 -12.62 -2.44 -4.05
C LYS A 188 -12.24 -2.41 -2.58
N VAL A 189 -11.69 -1.29 -2.13
CA VAL A 189 -11.44 -1.04 -0.71
C VAL A 189 -12.75 -1.14 0.07
N GLY A 190 -12.71 -1.80 1.22
CA GLY A 190 -13.88 -2.04 2.08
C GLY A 190 -14.73 -3.26 1.70
N SER A 191 -14.57 -3.82 0.47
CA SER A 191 -15.38 -4.97 0.02
C SER A 191 -14.80 -6.33 0.41
N ILE A 192 -13.61 -6.37 0.99
CA ILE A 192 -12.90 -7.60 1.36
C ILE A 192 -12.25 -7.48 2.72
N THR A 193 -12.00 -8.63 3.34
CA THR A 193 -10.98 -8.77 4.38
C THR A 193 -9.74 -9.43 3.77
N TYR A 194 -8.57 -9.19 4.34
CA TYR A 194 -7.34 -9.84 3.89
C TYR A 194 -7.17 -11.27 4.45
N LYS A 195 -8.02 -11.66 5.39
CA LYS A 195 -8.13 -13.04 5.91
C LYS A 195 -8.94 -13.92 4.97
N ASN A 196 -8.57 -15.18 4.86
CA ASN A 196 -9.23 -16.20 4.02
C ASN A 196 -9.31 -15.85 2.53
N GLN A 197 -8.33 -15.09 2.01
CA GLN A 197 -8.22 -14.86 0.57
C GLN A 197 -7.68 -16.12 -0.10
N ILE A 198 -8.41 -16.63 -1.09
CA ILE A 198 -8.02 -17.79 -1.88
C ILE A 198 -6.85 -17.41 -2.78
N LEU A 199 -5.81 -18.25 -2.79
CA LEU A 199 -4.55 -17.99 -3.49
C LEU A 199 -4.26 -19.12 -4.48
N ALA A 200 -3.84 -18.75 -5.70
CA ALA A 200 -3.41 -19.69 -6.73
C ALA A 200 -1.88 -19.67 -6.89
N GLY A 201 -1.30 -20.86 -7.09
CA GLY A 201 0.12 -21.00 -7.42
C GLY A 201 1.09 -20.91 -6.26
N VAL A 202 0.61 -21.01 -5.04
CA VAL A 202 1.40 -21.14 -3.81
C VAL A 202 1.00 -22.41 -3.09
N LEU A 203 1.89 -22.95 -2.28
CA LEU A 203 1.60 -24.12 -1.45
C LEU A 203 1.25 -23.66 -0.03
N PRO A 204 0.35 -24.36 0.66
CA PRO A 204 0.05 -24.05 2.05
C PRO A 204 1.17 -24.56 2.97
N MET A 205 1.47 -23.81 4.01
CA MET A 205 2.29 -24.26 5.12
C MET A 205 1.53 -25.33 5.92
N VAL A 206 2.22 -26.40 6.26
CA VAL A 206 1.70 -27.42 7.18
C VAL A 206 2.19 -27.05 8.57
N LEU A 207 1.29 -26.54 9.40
CA LEU A 207 1.59 -26.00 10.73
C LEU A 207 0.65 -26.56 11.78
N GLU A 208 1.17 -26.80 12.97
CA GLU A 208 0.36 -27.03 14.15
C GLU A 208 -0.31 -25.73 14.62
N GLU A 209 -1.42 -25.83 15.34
CA GLU A 209 -2.16 -24.65 15.83
C GLU A 209 -1.30 -23.75 16.74
N SER A 210 -0.42 -24.33 17.54
CA SER A 210 0.50 -23.63 18.41
C SER A 210 1.56 -22.83 17.65
N GLU A 211 2.04 -23.37 16.52
CA GLU A 211 2.99 -22.69 15.64
C GLU A 211 2.31 -21.53 14.92
N LEU A 212 1.11 -21.77 14.36
CA LEU A 212 0.32 -20.73 13.73
C LEU A 212 0.05 -19.56 14.68
N LYS A 213 -0.31 -19.87 15.94
CA LYS A 213 -0.49 -18.86 16.97
C LYS A 213 0.78 -18.05 17.22
N THR A 214 1.94 -18.72 17.28
CA THR A 214 3.24 -18.06 17.49
C THR A 214 3.53 -17.05 16.37
N TYR A 215 3.27 -17.40 15.11
CA TYR A 215 3.45 -16.47 13.98
C TYR A 215 2.47 -15.29 14.03
N HIS A 216 1.21 -15.54 14.37
CA HIS A 216 0.22 -14.48 14.54
C HIS A 216 0.58 -13.53 15.70
N ASP A 217 1.05 -14.06 16.83
CA ASP A 217 1.51 -13.25 17.98
C ASP A 217 2.76 -12.43 17.60
N ALA A 218 3.62 -12.95 16.73
CA ALA A 218 4.73 -12.20 16.15
C ALA A 218 4.28 -11.09 15.17
N GLY A 219 3.04 -11.10 14.70
CA GLY A 219 2.47 -10.15 13.74
C GLY A 219 2.64 -10.56 12.29
N CYS A 220 2.96 -11.84 12.07
CA CYS A 220 3.00 -12.41 10.72
C CYS A 220 1.68 -13.05 10.37
N ILE A 221 1.39 -13.06 9.08
CA ILE A 221 0.38 -13.94 8.49
C ILE A 221 1.08 -15.07 7.74
N THR A 222 0.38 -16.13 7.41
CA THR A 222 0.92 -17.24 6.61
C THR A 222 -0.14 -17.79 5.68
N ILE A 223 0.23 -18.76 4.85
CA ILE A 223 -0.66 -19.41 3.89
C ILE A 223 -0.96 -20.80 4.43
N VAL A 224 -2.22 -21.14 4.56
CA VAL A 224 -2.70 -22.40 5.12
C VAL A 224 -3.78 -23.03 4.22
N SER A 225 -4.05 -24.32 4.42
CA SER A 225 -5.20 -24.97 3.81
C SER A 225 -6.38 -24.94 4.78
N LYS A 226 -7.53 -24.43 4.31
CA LYS A 226 -8.81 -24.48 5.05
C LYS A 226 -9.91 -24.96 4.13
N ALA A 227 -10.63 -25.99 4.54
CA ALA A 227 -11.72 -26.60 3.78
C ALA A 227 -11.34 -27.02 2.34
N GLY A 228 -10.06 -27.31 2.10
CA GLY A 228 -9.55 -27.69 0.78
C GLY A 228 -9.01 -26.52 -0.05
N ASP A 229 -9.26 -25.26 0.35
CA ASP A 229 -8.73 -24.09 -0.31
C ASP A 229 -7.40 -23.65 0.32
N ILE A 230 -6.53 -23.08 -0.49
CA ILE A 230 -5.27 -22.45 -0.06
C ILE A 230 -5.57 -20.98 0.21
N VAL A 231 -5.42 -20.55 1.47
CA VAL A 231 -5.88 -19.23 1.90
C VAL A 231 -4.89 -18.54 2.83
N THR A 232 -5.01 -17.21 2.93
CA THR A 232 -4.33 -16.43 3.98
C THR A 232 -4.87 -16.80 5.35
N SER A 233 -3.99 -17.03 6.32
CA SER A 233 -4.36 -17.45 7.69
C SER A 233 -5.01 -16.33 8.50
N GLU A 234 -4.58 -15.09 8.27
CA GLU A 234 -5.02 -13.87 8.96
C GLU A 234 -4.95 -12.68 7.99
N GLY A 235 -5.50 -11.51 8.36
CA GLY A 235 -5.54 -10.30 7.53
C GLY A 235 -5.01 -9.05 8.24
N LYS A 236 -4.03 -9.23 9.14
CA LYS A 236 -3.49 -8.15 9.98
C LYS A 236 -2.16 -7.63 9.44
N ALA A 237 -1.95 -6.33 9.64
CA ALA A 237 -0.64 -5.71 9.53
C ALA A 237 0.24 -6.06 10.73
N LEU A 238 1.52 -5.72 10.66
CA LEU A 238 2.51 -5.95 11.73
C LEU A 238 2.09 -5.32 13.06
N SER A 239 1.32 -4.22 13.05
CA SER A 239 0.73 -3.59 14.24
C SER A 239 -0.30 -4.46 14.97
N GLY A 240 -0.84 -5.48 14.33
CA GLY A 240 -1.96 -6.27 14.83
C GLY A 240 -3.34 -5.73 14.43
N GLN A 241 -3.41 -4.56 13.77
CA GLN A 241 -4.65 -4.03 13.20
C GLN A 241 -4.99 -4.75 11.90
N TYR A 242 -6.27 -4.92 11.62
CA TYR A 242 -6.72 -5.45 10.33
C TYR A 242 -6.41 -4.47 9.20
N LEU A 243 -5.84 -4.98 8.10
CA LEU A 243 -5.39 -4.16 6.99
C LEU A 243 -6.55 -3.50 6.22
N ASP A 244 -7.70 -4.15 6.16
CA ASP A 244 -8.92 -3.61 5.56
C ASP A 244 -9.42 -2.34 6.28
N ILE A 245 -9.23 -2.25 7.61
CA ILE A 245 -9.49 -1.05 8.38
C ILE A 245 -8.51 0.06 8.00
N THR A 246 -7.22 -0.25 7.93
CA THR A 246 -6.18 0.72 7.51
C THR A 246 -6.44 1.25 6.11
N ASP A 247 -6.74 0.35 5.16
CA ASP A 247 -7.07 0.75 3.78
C ASP A 247 -8.34 1.60 3.71
N SER A 248 -9.36 1.28 4.51
CA SER A 248 -10.60 2.04 4.58
C SER A 248 -10.38 3.46 5.12
N MET A 249 -9.57 3.60 6.17
CA MET A 249 -9.22 4.91 6.74
C MET A 249 -8.43 5.77 5.76
N ASP A 250 -7.45 5.20 5.09
CA ASP A 250 -6.64 5.92 4.10
C ASP A 250 -7.46 6.32 2.87
N TRP A 251 -8.34 5.42 2.42
CA TRP A 251 -9.25 5.70 1.32
C TRP A 251 -10.21 6.85 1.67
N LEU A 252 -10.81 6.82 2.86
CA LEU A 252 -11.70 7.88 3.35
C LEU A 252 -10.99 9.23 3.39
N GLU A 253 -9.81 9.29 4.02
CA GLU A 253 -9.05 10.54 4.10
C GLU A 253 -8.73 11.10 2.70
N GLN A 254 -8.29 10.24 1.80
CA GLN A 254 -7.96 10.66 0.44
C GLN A 254 -9.17 11.11 -0.35
N GLN A 255 -10.28 10.36 -0.32
CA GLN A 255 -11.49 10.70 -1.06
C GLN A 255 -12.14 11.98 -0.52
N LEU A 256 -12.16 12.17 0.81
CA LEU A 256 -12.63 13.42 1.41
C LEU A 256 -11.82 14.61 0.91
N ARG A 257 -10.49 14.55 0.99
CA ARG A 257 -9.62 15.61 0.46
C ARG A 257 -9.85 15.86 -1.03
N TYR A 258 -9.92 14.80 -1.82
CA TYR A 258 -10.11 14.89 -3.27
C TYR A 258 -11.47 15.49 -3.63
N LYS A 259 -12.56 14.98 -3.06
CA LYS A 259 -13.93 15.43 -3.40
C LYS A 259 -14.18 16.87 -2.95
N VAL A 260 -13.75 17.24 -1.74
CA VAL A 260 -13.88 18.62 -1.24
C VAL A 260 -13.05 19.58 -2.10
N GLN A 261 -11.78 19.25 -2.41
CA GLN A 261 -10.96 20.06 -3.31
C GLN A 261 -11.59 20.19 -4.70
N LYS A 262 -12.25 19.12 -5.19
CA LYS A 262 -12.92 19.14 -6.50
C LYS A 262 -14.09 20.13 -6.52
N VAL A 263 -14.80 20.33 -5.42
CA VAL A 263 -15.83 21.38 -5.31
C VAL A 263 -15.22 22.74 -5.48
N LEU A 264 -14.08 23.02 -4.82
CA LEU A 264 -13.37 24.30 -4.95
C LEU A 264 -12.88 24.53 -6.39
N ASN A 265 -12.34 23.49 -7.04
CA ASN A 265 -11.81 23.60 -8.40
C ASN A 265 -12.88 23.75 -9.47
N ASN A 266 -14.08 23.22 -9.25
CA ASN A 266 -15.17 23.23 -10.24
C ASN A 266 -16.06 24.48 -10.16
N ASN A 267 -15.82 25.36 -9.17
CA ASN A 267 -16.55 26.61 -9.00
C ASN A 267 -15.55 27.75 -9.01
N ASP A 268 -15.81 28.79 -9.80
CA ASP A 268 -14.98 30.00 -9.88
C ASP A 268 -14.84 30.65 -8.49
N LYS A 269 -15.89 30.51 -7.67
CA LYS A 269 -15.93 31.01 -6.30
C LYS A 269 -16.87 30.17 -5.46
N VAL A 270 -16.42 29.68 -4.31
CA VAL A 270 -17.27 29.16 -3.26
C VAL A 270 -17.37 30.23 -2.18
N GLU A 271 -18.50 30.91 -2.11
CA GLU A 271 -18.71 31.97 -1.13
C GLU A 271 -18.85 31.41 0.27
N TYR A 272 -18.32 32.16 1.27
CA TYR A 272 -18.49 31.83 2.68
C TYR A 272 -19.91 32.17 3.15
N THR A 273 -20.85 31.44 2.64
CA THR A 273 -22.29 31.47 2.95
C THR A 273 -22.77 30.08 3.30
N ASP A 274 -23.91 29.95 3.95
CA ASP A 274 -24.49 28.63 4.25
C ASP A 274 -24.68 27.78 3.00
N ARG A 275 -24.95 28.40 1.84
CA ARG A 275 -25.02 27.71 0.56
C ARG A 275 -23.68 27.15 0.14
N GLY A 276 -22.60 27.93 0.23
CA GLY A 276 -21.26 27.47 -0.12
C GLY A 276 -20.76 26.39 0.86
N ILE A 277 -21.02 26.55 2.15
CA ILE A 277 -20.70 25.56 3.18
C ILE A 277 -21.44 24.24 2.91
N ASN A 278 -22.74 24.28 2.57
CA ASN A 278 -23.52 23.10 2.24
C ASN A 278 -23.01 22.35 0.99
N LEU A 279 -22.36 23.03 0.03
CA LEU A 279 -21.72 22.35 -1.12
C LEU A 279 -20.54 21.48 -0.66
N LEU A 280 -19.71 21.97 0.26
CA LEU A 280 -18.58 21.23 0.81
C LEU A 280 -19.06 20.06 1.69
N GLU A 281 -20.07 20.31 2.54
CA GLU A 281 -20.70 19.29 3.39
C GLU A 281 -21.33 18.17 2.55
N GLY A 282 -22.05 18.50 1.48
CA GLY A 282 -22.62 17.54 0.56
C GLY A 282 -21.57 16.68 -0.15
N ALA A 283 -20.42 17.25 -0.48
CA ALA A 283 -19.30 16.49 -1.04
C ALA A 283 -18.74 15.48 0.00
N ALA A 284 -18.57 15.90 1.24
CA ALA A 284 -18.13 15.02 2.32
C ALA A 284 -19.14 13.89 2.59
N ILE A 285 -20.42 14.20 2.69
CA ILE A 285 -21.52 13.21 2.86
C ILE A 285 -21.51 12.20 1.69
N SER A 286 -21.27 12.66 0.45
CA SER A 286 -21.19 11.75 -0.70
C SER A 286 -20.08 10.71 -0.60
N VAL A 287 -18.94 11.08 0.01
CA VAL A 287 -17.83 10.14 0.27
C VAL A 287 -18.20 9.15 1.37
N LEU A 288 -18.79 9.63 2.46
CA LEU A 288 -19.21 8.78 3.56
C LEU A 288 -20.27 7.76 3.11
N LYS A 289 -21.20 8.20 2.24
CA LYS A 289 -22.18 7.30 1.63
C LYS A 289 -21.49 6.24 0.75
N GLU A 290 -20.52 6.63 -0.09
CA GLU A 290 -19.75 5.69 -0.92
C GLU A 290 -18.98 4.68 -0.04
N ALA A 291 -18.42 5.13 1.10
CA ALA A 291 -17.77 4.27 2.07
C ALA A 291 -18.73 3.26 2.71
N TYR A 292 -19.91 3.71 3.08
CA TYR A 292 -20.97 2.82 3.59
C TYR A 292 -21.41 1.79 2.53
N ASP A 293 -21.68 2.24 1.31
CA ASP A 293 -22.08 1.37 0.20
C ASP A 293 -20.99 0.31 -0.14
N ASN A 294 -19.72 0.60 0.17
CA ASN A 294 -18.59 -0.33 0.00
C ASN A 294 -18.32 -1.20 1.26
N GLY A 295 -19.10 -1.06 2.33
CA GLY A 295 -18.97 -1.87 3.54
C GLY A 295 -17.91 -1.40 4.55
N MET A 296 -17.38 -0.17 4.39
CA MET A 296 -16.38 0.40 5.32
C MET A 296 -17.00 0.94 6.61
N ILE A 297 -18.26 1.31 6.58
CA ILE A 297 -18.99 1.91 7.70
C ILE A 297 -20.12 0.96 8.12
N ALA A 298 -20.17 0.68 9.40
CA ALA A 298 -21.20 -0.20 9.98
C ALA A 298 -22.58 0.49 10.08
N GLU A 299 -23.59 -0.31 10.31
CA GLU A 299 -24.94 0.12 10.69
C GLU A 299 -25.10 0.15 12.21
N ASP A 300 -25.98 1.00 12.67
CA ASP A 300 -26.46 0.97 14.05
C ASP A 300 -27.49 -0.17 14.25
N PRO A 301 -27.97 -0.42 15.49
CA PRO A 301 -28.96 -1.45 15.76
C PRO A 301 -30.30 -1.28 15.02
N ASP A 302 -30.61 -0.07 14.54
CA ASP A 302 -31.82 0.26 13.79
C ASP A 302 -31.62 0.14 12.25
N GLY A 303 -30.41 -0.30 11.81
CA GLY A 303 -30.06 -0.47 10.40
C GLY A 303 -29.71 0.84 9.69
N LEU A 304 -29.38 1.90 10.43
CA LEU A 304 -28.98 3.17 9.86
C LEU A 304 -27.43 3.26 9.77
N PRO A 305 -26.88 3.88 8.73
CA PRO A 305 -25.44 4.02 8.56
C PRO A 305 -24.82 4.90 9.65
N MET A 306 -23.76 4.41 10.30
CA MET A 306 -23.07 5.10 11.40
C MET A 306 -22.11 6.17 10.89
N TYR A 307 -22.61 7.15 10.15
CA TYR A 307 -21.81 8.31 9.76
C TYR A 307 -22.61 9.60 9.80
N TRP A 308 -21.92 10.70 10.03
CA TRP A 308 -22.46 12.04 9.89
C TRP A 308 -21.33 13.01 9.53
N ALA A 309 -21.67 14.12 8.91
CA ALA A 309 -20.77 15.25 8.71
C ALA A 309 -21.51 16.53 9.05
N LYS A 310 -20.86 17.43 9.76
CA LYS A 310 -21.36 18.76 10.07
C LYS A 310 -20.24 19.78 9.87
N PHE A 311 -20.51 20.74 9.02
CA PHE A 311 -19.64 21.90 8.84
C PHE A 311 -20.19 23.08 9.64
N ALA A 312 -19.29 23.84 10.29
CA ALA A 312 -19.68 25.04 11.01
C ALA A 312 -20.36 26.03 10.07
N LYS A 313 -21.52 26.55 10.46
CA LYS A 313 -22.23 27.56 9.70
C LYS A 313 -21.52 28.91 9.83
N ARG A 314 -21.86 29.84 8.90
CA ARG A 314 -21.24 31.17 8.90
C ARG A 314 -21.36 31.88 10.26
N GLU A 315 -22.49 31.74 10.94
CA GLU A 315 -22.74 32.36 12.23
C GLU A 315 -21.94 31.72 13.38
N GLU A 316 -21.57 30.44 13.23
CA GLU A 316 -20.81 29.63 14.20
C GLU A 316 -19.29 29.88 14.09
N THR A 317 -18.84 30.64 13.06
CA THR A 317 -17.41 30.89 12.78
C THR A 317 -17.04 32.34 13.07
N GLU A 318 -15.92 32.57 13.72
CA GLU A 318 -15.43 33.92 14.01
C GLU A 318 -15.10 34.70 12.70
N ALA A 319 -15.27 36.02 12.73
CA ALA A 319 -15.08 36.83 11.53
C ALA A 319 -13.64 36.78 10.96
N ALA A 320 -12.63 36.54 11.81
CA ALA A 320 -11.23 36.39 11.42
C ALA A 320 -10.95 35.10 10.64
N ASP A 321 -11.76 34.03 10.86
CA ASP A 321 -11.59 32.72 10.24
C ASP A 321 -12.43 32.55 8.96
N ARG A 322 -13.14 33.62 8.54
CA ARG A 322 -13.99 33.65 7.34
C ARG A 322 -13.21 34.09 6.09
N VAL A 323 -12.04 33.49 5.86
CA VAL A 323 -11.15 33.86 4.73
C VAL A 323 -11.41 32.99 3.51
#